data_8079cf97bc29fdcdecb102c950cfc562
#
_entry.id   8079cf97bc29fdcdecb102c950cfc562
#
_cell.length_a   1.000
_cell.length_b   1.000
_cell.length_c   1.000
_cell.angle_alpha   90.00
_cell.angle_beta   90.00
_cell.angle_gamma   90.00
#
_symmetry.space_group_name_H-M   'P 1'
#
loop_
_entity.id
_entity.type
_entity.pdbx_description
1 polymer ?
#
loop_
_entity_poly.entity_id
_entity_poly.type
_entity_poly.pdbx_seq_one_letter_code
_entity_poly.pdbx_strand_id
1 'polypeptide(L)'
;MHDCRLLRGVLRSSRPANIPTLFTNAAAAWASVRGAELPLPALYGGVVLMGLCFYLYGMWENDRVDARWDAARYPDRPVPCGAVSVSVLRLLSLATGLSGLVLNMALGGEFAVGALLLIVISLYNVFHKLWSGSLVLMGLCRGVWVLAAGLAFARSGGESVPPPALLWYAFGLFLFT
;
A
#
# COMPACT_ATOMS: atom_id res chain seq x y z
N MET A 1 22.28 -3.12 -21.96
CA MET A 1 22.75 -3.33 -20.58
C MET A 1 22.15 -2.33 -19.58
N HIS A 2 21.88 -1.08 -19.94
CA HIS A 2 21.28 -0.06 -19.06
C HIS A 2 19.88 -0.47 -18.55
N ASP A 3 19.02 -0.98 -19.42
CA ASP A 3 17.63 -1.35 -19.12
C ASP A 3 17.52 -2.47 -18.08
N CYS A 4 18.39 -3.49 -18.16
CA CYS A 4 18.42 -4.57 -17.16
C CYS A 4 18.82 -4.07 -15.77
N ARG A 5 19.68 -3.05 -15.68
CA ARG A 5 20.09 -2.46 -14.41
C ARG A 5 18.95 -1.66 -13.78
N LEU A 6 18.26 -0.86 -14.58
CA LEU A 6 17.09 -0.10 -14.16
C LEU A 6 15.98 -1.02 -13.65
N LEU A 7 15.60 -2.05 -14.44
CA LEU A 7 14.56 -3.00 -14.05
C LEU A 7 14.88 -3.69 -12.72
N ARG A 8 16.12 -4.17 -12.55
CA ARG A 8 16.58 -4.77 -11.28
C ARG A 8 16.51 -3.77 -10.12
N GLY A 9 16.86 -2.50 -10.35
CA GLY A 9 16.78 -1.45 -9.36
C GLY A 9 15.33 -1.21 -8.90
N VAL A 10 14.40 -1.06 -9.85
CA VAL A 10 12.97 -0.88 -9.56
C VAL A 10 12.38 -2.09 -8.82
N LEU A 11 12.69 -3.33 -9.26
CA LEU A 11 12.23 -4.54 -8.58
C LEU A 11 12.78 -4.65 -7.15
N ARG A 12 14.04 -4.28 -6.94
CA ARG A 12 14.63 -4.28 -5.60
C ARG A 12 13.97 -3.25 -4.68
N SER A 13 13.66 -2.07 -5.18
CA SER A 13 12.92 -1.03 -4.46
C SER A 13 11.47 -1.44 -4.15
N SER A 14 10.87 -2.33 -4.94
CA SER A 14 9.50 -2.82 -4.73
C SER A 14 9.37 -3.81 -3.56
N ARG A 15 10.47 -4.31 -3.02
CA ARG A 15 10.50 -5.29 -1.89
C ARG A 15 9.48 -6.43 -2.05
N PRO A 16 9.54 -7.24 -3.12
CA PRO A 16 8.47 -8.18 -3.50
C PRO A 16 8.14 -9.23 -2.44
N ALA A 17 9.03 -9.51 -1.50
CA ALA A 17 8.81 -10.44 -0.39
C ALA A 17 7.60 -10.08 0.49
N ASN A 18 7.17 -8.83 0.51
CA ASN A 18 6.03 -8.37 1.31
C ASN A 18 4.69 -8.41 0.55
N ILE A 19 4.70 -8.64 -0.78
CA ILE A 19 3.49 -8.67 -1.61
C ILE A 19 2.47 -9.74 -1.15
N PRO A 20 2.87 -10.95 -0.70
CA PRO A 20 1.92 -11.95 -0.22
C PRO A 20 0.98 -11.46 0.89
N THR A 21 1.41 -10.50 1.70
CA THR A 21 0.57 -9.93 2.78
C THR A 21 -0.64 -9.16 2.24
N LEU A 22 -0.59 -8.65 1.01
CA LEU A 22 -1.74 -8.00 0.36
C LEU A 22 -2.87 -8.99 0.11
N PHE A 23 -2.53 -10.19 -0.35
CA PHE A 23 -3.52 -11.26 -0.59
C PHE A 23 -4.16 -11.72 0.71
N THR A 24 -3.37 -11.99 1.75
CA THR A 24 -3.91 -12.43 3.03
C THR A 24 -4.78 -11.37 3.70
N ASN A 25 -4.39 -10.11 3.65
CA ASN A 25 -5.18 -9.00 4.20
C ASN A 25 -6.47 -8.77 3.38
N ALA A 26 -6.43 -8.88 2.05
CA ALA A 26 -7.61 -8.82 1.21
C ALA A 26 -8.58 -9.98 1.49
N ALA A 27 -8.05 -11.21 1.68
CA ALA A 27 -8.85 -12.37 2.04
C ALA A 27 -9.53 -12.19 3.42
N ALA A 28 -8.81 -11.67 4.40
CA ALA A 28 -9.38 -11.41 5.72
C ALA A 28 -10.40 -10.25 5.71
N ALA A 29 -10.18 -9.21 4.90
CA ALA A 29 -11.18 -8.16 4.67
C ALA A 29 -12.44 -8.73 4.01
N TRP A 30 -12.28 -9.59 3.00
CA TRP A 30 -13.40 -10.32 2.39
C TRP A 30 -14.18 -11.13 3.42
N ALA A 31 -13.50 -12.00 4.18
CA ALA A 31 -14.11 -12.84 5.19
C ALA A 31 -14.85 -12.04 6.27
N SER A 32 -14.33 -10.86 6.63
CA SER A 32 -14.96 -9.96 7.60
C SER A 32 -16.25 -9.32 7.08
N VAL A 33 -16.43 -9.23 5.76
CA VAL A 33 -17.60 -8.62 5.12
C VAL A 33 -18.59 -9.69 4.66
N ARG A 34 -18.10 -10.78 4.04
CA ARG A 34 -18.91 -11.80 3.35
C ARG A 34 -18.89 -13.17 4.04
N GLY A 35 -18.18 -13.32 5.14
CA GLY A 35 -18.08 -14.60 5.84
C GLY A 35 -17.39 -15.67 5.00
N ALA A 36 -18.01 -16.84 4.88
CA ALA A 36 -17.47 -18.00 4.17
C ALA A 36 -17.76 -18.03 2.66
N GLU A 37 -18.40 -17.01 2.11
CA GLU A 37 -18.62 -16.93 0.67
C GLU A 37 -17.31 -16.85 -0.09
N LEU A 38 -17.23 -17.52 -1.26
CA LEU A 38 -16.06 -17.40 -2.12
C LEU A 38 -16.04 -16.03 -2.84
N PRO A 39 -14.91 -15.34 -2.89
CA PRO A 39 -14.83 -14.05 -3.56
C PRO A 39 -15.00 -14.21 -5.07
N LEU A 40 -15.68 -13.25 -5.71
CA LEU A 40 -15.68 -13.11 -7.15
C LEU A 40 -14.24 -12.82 -7.62
N PRO A 41 -13.63 -13.66 -8.50
CA PRO A 41 -12.21 -13.53 -8.83
C PRO A 41 -11.82 -12.17 -9.37
N ALA A 42 -12.66 -11.55 -10.20
CA ALA A 42 -12.41 -10.23 -10.78
C ALA A 42 -12.41 -9.12 -9.72
N LEU A 43 -13.37 -9.15 -8.78
CA LEU A 43 -13.45 -8.17 -7.70
C LEU A 43 -12.27 -8.33 -6.74
N TYR A 44 -11.98 -9.56 -6.32
CA TYR A 44 -10.84 -9.84 -5.43
C TYR A 44 -9.52 -9.43 -6.07
N GLY A 45 -9.30 -9.81 -7.34
CA GLY A 45 -8.13 -9.41 -8.10
C GLY A 45 -8.00 -7.89 -8.25
N GLY A 46 -9.11 -7.19 -8.46
CA GLY A 46 -9.17 -5.72 -8.50
C GLY A 46 -8.75 -5.09 -7.18
N VAL A 47 -9.25 -5.61 -6.04
CA VAL A 47 -8.86 -5.13 -4.70
C VAL A 47 -7.39 -5.41 -4.41
N VAL A 48 -6.87 -6.58 -4.76
CA VAL A 48 -5.44 -6.89 -4.60
C VAL A 48 -4.58 -5.96 -5.47
N LEU A 49 -5.00 -5.69 -6.72
CA LEU A 49 -4.30 -4.75 -7.61
C LEU A 49 -4.32 -3.33 -7.04
N MET A 50 -5.45 -2.87 -6.50
CA MET A 50 -5.54 -1.59 -5.80
C MET A 50 -4.54 -1.53 -4.64
N GLY A 51 -4.48 -2.57 -3.81
CA GLY A 51 -3.52 -2.69 -2.72
C GLY A 51 -2.07 -2.70 -3.20
N LEU A 52 -1.78 -3.39 -4.30
CA LEU A 52 -0.45 -3.40 -4.91
C LEU A 52 -0.04 -1.99 -5.36
N CYS A 53 -0.96 -1.22 -5.93
CA CYS A 53 -0.70 0.16 -6.32
C CYS A 53 -0.33 1.04 -5.11
N PHE A 54 -1.09 1.01 -4.02
CA PHE A 54 -0.77 1.75 -2.79
C PHE A 54 0.52 1.25 -2.12
N TYR A 55 0.76 -0.05 -2.15
CA TYR A 55 1.99 -0.65 -1.63
C TYR A 55 3.22 -0.15 -2.41
N LEU A 56 3.19 -0.21 -3.74
CA LEU A 56 4.29 0.24 -4.59
C LEU A 56 4.52 1.76 -4.45
N TYR A 57 3.44 2.54 -4.36
CA TYR A 57 3.54 3.96 -3.99
C TYR A 57 4.37 4.14 -2.72
N GLY A 58 4.01 3.42 -1.65
CA GLY A 58 4.71 3.51 -0.37
C GLY A 58 6.17 3.10 -0.44
N MET A 59 6.49 2.02 -1.14
CA MET A 59 7.88 1.52 -1.24
C MET A 59 8.78 2.45 -2.04
N TRP A 60 8.33 2.95 -3.18
CA TRP A 60 9.12 3.85 -4.01
C TRP A 60 9.23 5.25 -3.41
N GLU A 61 8.18 5.73 -2.76
CA GLU A 61 8.21 6.98 -2.01
C GLU A 61 9.18 6.89 -0.82
N ASN A 62 9.23 5.75 -0.13
CA ASN A 62 10.19 5.49 0.94
C ASN A 62 11.64 5.63 0.44
N ASP A 63 12.01 4.89 -0.62
CA ASP A 63 13.37 4.93 -1.16
C ASP A 63 13.71 6.32 -1.74
N ARG A 64 12.72 7.08 -2.24
CA ARG A 64 12.87 8.46 -2.70
C ARG A 64 13.19 9.43 -1.55
N VAL A 65 12.42 9.37 -0.48
CA VAL A 65 12.59 10.23 0.70
C VAL A 65 13.90 9.91 1.40
N ASP A 66 14.22 8.63 1.49
CA ASP A 66 15.40 8.13 2.17
C ASP A 66 16.72 8.30 1.38
N ALA A 67 16.68 8.71 0.12
CA ALA A 67 17.82 8.70 -0.79
C ALA A 67 19.10 9.31 -0.21
N ARG A 68 18.99 10.47 0.48
CA ARG A 68 20.16 11.14 1.11
C ARG A 68 20.66 10.38 2.35
N TRP A 69 19.76 9.88 3.16
CA TRP A 69 20.10 9.10 4.35
C TRP A 69 20.77 7.77 3.97
N ASP A 70 20.23 7.10 2.97
CA ASP A 70 20.75 5.83 2.49
C ASP A 70 22.10 5.95 1.80
N ALA A 71 22.36 7.04 1.11
CA ALA A 71 23.67 7.30 0.50
C ALA A 71 24.84 7.26 1.52
N ALA A 72 24.57 7.69 2.74
CA ALA A 72 25.59 7.71 3.80
C ALA A 72 25.72 6.37 4.56
N ARG A 73 24.70 5.49 4.53
CA ARG A 73 24.64 4.27 5.37
C ARG A 73 24.49 2.99 4.62
N TYR A 74 23.87 3.01 3.45
CA TYR A 74 23.50 1.85 2.64
C TYR A 74 23.80 2.09 1.16
N PRO A 75 25.09 2.22 0.79
CA PRO A 75 25.52 2.56 -0.58
C PRO A 75 25.06 1.56 -1.64
N ASP A 76 24.77 0.32 -1.23
CA ASP A 76 24.31 -0.76 -2.12
C ASP A 76 22.79 -0.70 -2.43
N ARG A 77 22.04 0.23 -1.82
CA ARG A 77 20.62 0.41 -2.14
C ARG A 77 20.42 0.94 -3.57
N PRO A 78 19.26 0.68 -4.19
CA PRO A 78 19.02 0.99 -5.61
C PRO A 78 19.28 2.45 -6.00
N VAL A 79 18.91 3.42 -5.14
CA VAL A 79 19.14 4.85 -5.43
C VAL A 79 20.60 5.24 -5.20
N PRO A 80 21.24 4.98 -4.05
CA PRO A 80 22.64 5.30 -3.82
C PRO A 80 23.59 4.69 -4.84
N CYS A 81 23.41 3.42 -5.22
CA CYS A 81 24.28 2.76 -6.21
C CYS A 81 24.01 3.22 -7.66
N GLY A 82 23.06 4.14 -7.89
CA GLY A 82 22.71 4.63 -9.22
C GLY A 82 21.98 3.63 -10.11
N ALA A 83 21.39 2.57 -9.56
CA ALA A 83 20.59 1.61 -10.32
C ALA A 83 19.25 2.20 -10.75
N VAL A 84 18.67 3.11 -9.95
CA VAL A 84 17.45 3.86 -10.26
C VAL A 84 17.59 5.30 -9.77
N SER A 85 17.08 6.26 -10.55
CA SER A 85 17.11 7.67 -10.17
C SER A 85 15.92 8.04 -9.27
N VAL A 86 16.11 9.05 -8.43
CA VAL A 86 15.06 9.66 -7.60
C VAL A 86 13.87 10.13 -8.46
N SER A 87 14.14 10.66 -9.66
CA SER A 87 13.10 11.14 -10.57
C SER A 87 12.25 9.99 -11.12
N VAL A 88 12.85 8.86 -11.44
CA VAL A 88 12.12 7.65 -11.86
C VAL A 88 11.23 7.13 -10.73
N LEU A 89 11.76 7.02 -9.51
CA LEU A 89 10.95 6.59 -8.37
C LEU A 89 9.80 7.56 -8.09
N ARG A 90 10.03 8.87 -8.21
CA ARG A 90 8.98 9.87 -8.07
C ARG A 90 7.86 9.69 -9.08
N LEU A 91 8.21 9.47 -10.35
CA LEU A 91 7.21 9.25 -11.41
C LEU A 91 6.41 7.96 -11.15
N LEU A 92 7.10 6.87 -10.81
CA LEU A 92 6.48 5.58 -10.52
C LEU A 92 5.58 5.65 -9.28
N SER A 93 6.02 6.31 -8.20
CA SER A 93 5.19 6.47 -7.01
C SER A 93 3.93 7.28 -7.30
N LEU A 94 4.04 8.42 -7.98
CA LEU A 94 2.87 9.21 -8.35
C LEU A 94 1.90 8.44 -9.26
N ALA A 95 2.42 7.74 -10.26
CA ALA A 95 1.59 6.93 -11.15
C ALA A 95 0.83 5.83 -10.39
N THR A 96 1.52 5.09 -9.51
CA THR A 96 0.86 4.02 -8.74
C THR A 96 -0.07 4.57 -7.66
N GLY A 97 0.27 5.67 -6.99
CA GLY A 97 -0.63 6.32 -6.04
C GLY A 97 -1.94 6.77 -6.67
N LEU A 98 -1.86 7.42 -7.83
CA LEU A 98 -3.04 7.82 -8.62
C LEU A 98 -3.83 6.60 -9.11
N SER A 99 -3.15 5.57 -9.63
CA SER A 99 -3.81 4.34 -10.07
C SER A 99 -4.53 3.64 -8.91
N GLY A 100 -3.94 3.59 -7.72
CA GLY A 100 -4.56 3.05 -6.52
C GLY A 100 -5.82 3.81 -6.14
N LEU A 101 -5.79 5.15 -6.21
CA LEU A 101 -6.95 5.99 -5.92
C LEU A 101 -8.08 5.79 -6.95
N VAL A 102 -7.75 5.74 -8.24
CA VAL A 102 -8.72 5.48 -9.33
C VAL A 102 -9.34 4.09 -9.15
N LEU A 103 -8.53 3.07 -8.89
CA LEU A 103 -9.04 1.71 -8.63
C LEU A 103 -9.92 1.66 -7.39
N ASN A 104 -9.56 2.36 -6.31
CA ASN A 104 -10.39 2.44 -5.11
C ASN A 104 -11.79 2.97 -5.46
N MET A 105 -11.87 4.05 -6.21
CA MET A 105 -13.16 4.62 -6.64
C MET A 105 -13.91 3.69 -7.61
N ALA A 106 -13.23 3.09 -8.57
CA ALA A 106 -13.82 2.18 -9.54
C ALA A 106 -14.42 0.91 -8.89
N LEU A 107 -13.84 0.46 -7.79
CA LEU A 107 -14.31 -0.67 -6.98
C LEU A 107 -15.38 -0.29 -5.95
N GLY A 108 -15.89 0.95 -5.99
CA GLY A 108 -16.90 1.45 -5.07
C GLY A 108 -16.36 1.97 -3.74
N GLY A 109 -15.05 2.06 -3.56
CA GLY A 109 -14.44 2.68 -2.38
C GLY A 109 -14.67 4.20 -2.33
N GLU A 110 -14.49 4.79 -1.17
CA GLU A 110 -14.63 6.23 -0.97
C GLU A 110 -13.33 6.96 -1.27
N PHE A 111 -13.41 8.08 -2.00
CA PHE A 111 -12.27 8.95 -2.29
C PHE A 111 -11.52 9.34 -1.00
N ALA A 112 -12.26 9.72 0.05
CA ALA A 112 -11.67 10.14 1.32
C ALA A 112 -10.79 9.06 1.96
N VAL A 113 -11.20 7.78 1.88
CA VAL A 113 -10.43 6.65 2.44
C VAL A 113 -9.16 6.40 1.63
N GLY A 114 -9.25 6.41 0.30
CA GLY A 114 -8.08 6.28 -0.57
C GLY A 114 -7.09 7.45 -0.41
N ALA A 115 -7.60 8.68 -0.32
CA ALA A 115 -6.78 9.88 -0.08
C ALA A 115 -6.13 9.84 1.31
N LEU A 116 -6.87 9.43 2.35
CA LEU A 116 -6.33 9.25 3.69
C LEU A 116 -5.19 8.24 3.69
N LEU A 117 -5.33 7.11 2.97
CA LEU A 117 -4.27 6.11 2.85
C LEU A 117 -2.99 6.70 2.23
N LEU A 118 -3.09 7.46 1.14
CA LEU A 118 -1.95 8.15 0.53
C LEU A 118 -1.29 9.13 1.51
N ILE A 119 -2.09 9.91 2.25
CA ILE A 119 -1.58 10.86 3.25
C ILE A 119 -0.83 10.13 4.35
N VAL A 120 -1.41 9.08 4.92
CA VAL A 120 -0.79 8.31 6.03
C VAL A 120 0.50 7.63 5.58
N ILE A 121 0.53 7.04 4.36
CA ILE A 121 1.74 6.46 3.78
C ILE A 121 2.82 7.55 3.61
N SER A 122 2.46 8.73 3.12
CA SER A 122 3.39 9.84 2.93
C SER A 122 3.97 10.33 4.26
N LEU A 123 3.10 10.51 5.27
CA LEU A 123 3.52 10.91 6.62
C LEU A 123 4.45 9.87 7.25
N TYR A 124 4.12 8.58 7.12
CA TYR A 124 5.01 7.51 7.58
C TYR A 124 6.40 7.62 6.92
N ASN A 125 6.47 7.76 5.60
CA ASN A 125 7.73 7.85 4.87
C ASN A 125 8.58 9.07 5.26
N VAL A 126 7.95 10.18 5.64
CA VAL A 126 8.67 11.38 6.12
C VAL A 126 9.15 11.20 7.56
N PHE A 127 8.32 10.64 8.44
CA PHE A 127 8.58 10.66 9.88
C PHE A 127 9.24 9.39 10.44
N HIS A 128 9.26 8.27 9.69
CA HIS A 128 9.70 6.97 10.22
C HIS A 128 11.15 6.94 10.76
N LYS A 129 12.03 7.84 10.30
CA LYS A 129 13.39 7.97 10.83
C LYS A 129 13.57 9.07 11.86
N LEU A 130 12.60 9.96 11.98
CA LEU A 130 12.68 11.12 12.86
C LEU A 130 12.01 10.88 14.21
N TRP A 131 11.05 9.96 14.26
CA TRP A 131 10.20 9.77 15.42
C TRP A 131 9.82 8.30 15.62
N SER A 132 10.10 7.76 16.82
CA SER A 132 9.76 6.36 17.14
C SER A 132 8.26 6.06 17.13
N GLY A 133 7.40 7.06 17.40
CA GLY A 133 5.94 6.93 17.28
C GLY A 133 5.43 6.76 15.85
N SER A 134 6.30 6.78 14.85
CA SER A 134 5.94 6.46 13.45
C SER A 134 5.37 5.04 13.26
N LEU A 135 5.58 4.15 14.22
CA LEU A 135 4.89 2.85 14.29
C LEU A 135 3.36 3.00 14.26
N VAL A 136 2.83 4.05 14.89
CA VAL A 136 1.39 4.37 14.82
C VAL A 136 0.97 4.66 13.38
N LEU A 137 1.78 5.40 12.61
CA LEU A 137 1.49 5.68 11.21
C LEU A 137 1.54 4.40 10.36
N MET A 138 2.47 3.48 10.65
CA MET A 138 2.54 2.19 9.97
C MET A 138 1.31 1.33 10.26
N GLY A 139 0.84 1.31 11.52
CA GLY A 139 -0.41 0.66 11.91
C GLY A 139 -1.61 1.26 11.20
N LEU A 140 -1.68 2.60 11.11
CA LEU A 140 -2.73 3.30 10.37
C LEU A 140 -2.71 2.94 8.88
N CYS A 141 -1.55 2.83 8.23
CA CYS A 141 -1.46 2.37 6.83
C CYS A 141 -2.15 1.01 6.65
N ARG A 142 -1.90 0.06 7.55
CA ARG A 142 -2.51 -1.28 7.49
C ARG A 142 -4.02 -1.25 7.75
N GLY A 143 -4.44 -0.54 8.80
CA GLY A 143 -5.86 -0.43 9.16
C GLY A 143 -6.67 0.25 8.06
N VAL A 144 -6.19 1.39 7.54
CA VAL A 144 -6.88 2.13 6.46
C VAL A 144 -6.90 1.33 5.14
N TRP A 145 -5.82 0.58 4.84
CA TRP A 145 -5.81 -0.33 3.68
C TRP A 145 -6.91 -1.38 3.78
N VAL A 146 -7.05 -2.05 4.92
CA VAL A 146 -8.09 -3.07 5.13
C VAL A 146 -9.49 -2.46 5.10
N LEU A 147 -9.66 -1.26 5.63
CA LEU A 147 -10.94 -0.53 5.50
C LEU A 147 -11.27 -0.23 4.05
N ALA A 148 -10.32 0.24 3.25
CA ALA A 148 -10.53 0.49 1.82
C ALA A 148 -10.93 -0.80 1.07
N ALA A 149 -10.23 -1.91 1.33
CA ALA A 149 -10.55 -3.22 0.75
C ALA A 149 -11.94 -3.71 1.16
N GLY A 150 -12.25 -3.63 2.45
CA GLY A 150 -13.55 -4.06 2.98
C GLY A 150 -14.72 -3.24 2.48
N LEU A 151 -14.55 -1.91 2.33
CA LEU A 151 -15.58 -1.05 1.74
C LEU A 151 -15.85 -1.40 0.28
N ALA A 152 -14.81 -1.68 -0.51
CA ALA A 152 -14.98 -2.15 -1.89
C ALA A 152 -15.77 -3.46 -1.95
N PHE A 153 -15.50 -4.39 -1.05
CA PHE A 153 -16.24 -5.65 -0.94
C PHE A 153 -17.69 -5.47 -0.45
N ALA A 154 -17.92 -4.62 0.56
CA ALA A 154 -19.26 -4.36 1.08
C ALA A 154 -20.16 -3.74 0.01
N ARG A 155 -19.65 -2.71 -0.69
CA ARG A 155 -20.43 -2.03 -1.73
C ARG A 155 -20.77 -2.89 -2.94
N SER A 156 -19.92 -3.83 -3.30
CA SER A 156 -20.24 -4.80 -4.35
C SER A 156 -21.46 -5.68 -4.00
N GLY A 157 -21.82 -5.78 -2.74
CA GLY A 157 -23.01 -6.47 -2.24
C GLY A 157 -24.18 -5.58 -1.89
N GLY A 158 -24.08 -4.28 -2.19
CA GLY A 158 -25.12 -3.30 -1.88
C GLY A 158 -25.13 -2.76 -0.44
N GLU A 159 -24.11 -3.12 0.36
CA GLU A 159 -23.98 -2.60 1.72
C GLU A 159 -23.35 -1.21 1.73
N SER A 160 -23.94 -0.29 2.50
CA SER A 160 -23.46 1.10 2.62
C SER A 160 -22.55 1.32 3.83
N VAL A 161 -22.59 0.44 4.82
CA VAL A 161 -21.86 0.56 6.09
C VAL A 161 -20.95 -0.66 6.29
N PRO A 162 -19.68 -0.47 6.67
CA PRO A 162 -18.79 -1.58 6.93
C PRO A 162 -19.26 -2.36 8.18
N PRO A 163 -19.25 -3.71 8.13
CA PRO A 163 -19.65 -4.52 9.26
C PRO A 163 -18.67 -4.34 10.44
N PRO A 164 -19.15 -4.47 11.69
CA PRO A 164 -18.29 -4.34 12.88
C PRO A 164 -17.05 -5.26 12.86
N ALA A 165 -17.17 -6.46 12.30
CA ALA A 165 -16.06 -7.39 12.16
C ALA A 165 -14.88 -6.80 11.38
N LEU A 166 -15.15 -6.05 10.30
CA LEU A 166 -14.12 -5.35 9.54
C LEU A 166 -13.41 -4.27 10.36
N LEU A 167 -14.17 -3.53 11.16
CA LEU A 167 -13.59 -2.48 12.02
C LEU A 167 -12.68 -3.08 13.09
N TRP A 168 -13.10 -4.20 13.71
CA TRP A 168 -12.28 -4.93 14.67
C TRP A 168 -11.02 -5.51 14.03
N TYR A 169 -11.11 -6.05 12.81
CA TYR A 169 -9.95 -6.56 12.09
C TYR A 169 -8.97 -5.44 11.74
N ALA A 170 -9.46 -4.31 11.21
CA ALA A 170 -8.62 -3.16 10.91
C ALA A 170 -7.92 -2.60 12.17
N PHE A 171 -8.63 -2.53 13.30
CA PHE A 171 -8.07 -2.14 14.58
C PHE A 171 -7.04 -3.14 15.10
N GLY A 172 -7.31 -4.44 14.98
CA GLY A 172 -6.33 -5.48 15.33
C GLY A 172 -5.03 -5.37 14.53
N LEU A 173 -5.11 -5.13 13.22
CA LEU A 173 -3.93 -4.90 12.38
C LEU A 173 -3.19 -3.60 12.75
N PHE A 174 -3.90 -2.56 13.12
CA PHE A 174 -3.30 -1.33 13.65
C PHE A 174 -2.47 -1.62 14.91
N LEU A 175 -3.00 -2.42 15.85
CA LEU A 175 -2.30 -2.76 17.08
C LEU A 175 -1.14 -3.74 16.91
N PHE A 176 -1.18 -4.57 15.85
CA PHE A 176 -0.16 -5.59 15.59
C PHE A 176 1.10 -5.01 14.90
N THR A 177 1.26 -3.73 14.84
CA THR A 177 2.41 -3.07 14.23
C THR A 177 3.45 -2.66 15.24
#